data_3eac0760da4c724624932c4a07f46f73
#
_entry.id   3eac0760da4c724624932c4a07f46f73
#
_cell.length_a   1.000
_cell.length_b   1.000
_cell.length_c   1.000
_cell.angle_alpha   90.00
_cell.angle_beta   90.00
_cell.angle_gamma   90.00
#
_symmetry.space_group_name_H-M   'P 1'
#
loop_
_entity.id
_entity.type
_entity.pdbx_description
1 polymer ?
#
loop_
_entity_poly.entity_id
_entity_poly.type
_entity_poly.pdbx_seq_one_letter_code
_entity_poly.pdbx_strand_id
1 'polypeptide(L)'
;MAAGLRKSVEAINGTPLPHGILNTPCTDVRDVADEHELLGVEWLALGCCPVRSWTDPCGDESPGEESPGDESGAPGTKEFCRPETEHAEPITLYAGAECSTIGWSYAEAREHAEATLALGEQQGLEAAFWRQKLTRDAVDLTPAEGPLSVAQGVAVLEGCLAESYGGVGVLHVPAGAAALLGCCDLARENTATGGLSTLTGNCVIIGAGYSAENTGPGGTPADPGTAWLYITGPLVVRRGPSVTIPDRPGPSVNIRNNDRRVLVERTYVVGTTCTVCAVQVEVCP
;
A
#
# COMPACT_ATOMS: atom_id res chain seq x y z
N MET A 1 25.27 -0.21 40.56
CA MET A 1 25.13 1.26 40.31
C MET A 1 23.71 1.64 40.70
N ALA A 2 23.56 2.60 41.56
CA ALA A 2 22.25 2.98 42.12
C ALA A 2 21.39 3.64 41.04
N ALA A 3 20.41 2.88 40.50
CA ALA A 3 19.38 3.40 39.58
C ALA A 3 18.29 4.23 40.32
N GLY A 4 18.53 4.58 41.54
CA GLY A 4 17.53 5.10 42.51
C GLY A 4 17.16 6.59 42.41
N LEU A 5 17.62 7.32 41.40
CA LEU A 5 17.34 8.76 41.27
C LEU A 5 16.57 9.16 40.00
N ARG A 6 16.16 8.23 39.17
CA ARG A 6 15.35 8.54 37.96
C ARG A 6 13.88 8.39 38.28
N LYS A 7 13.11 9.45 38.10
CA LYS A 7 11.66 9.42 38.18
C LYS A 7 11.11 8.84 36.87
N SER A 8 10.26 7.81 36.95
CA SER A 8 9.47 7.38 35.82
C SER A 8 8.42 8.44 35.47
N VAL A 9 8.30 8.80 34.23
CA VAL A 9 7.28 9.67 33.66
C VAL A 9 6.53 8.95 32.57
N GLU A 10 5.40 9.50 32.15
CA GLU A 10 4.63 8.95 31.04
C GLU A 10 5.47 8.81 29.77
N ALA A 11 5.15 7.81 28.93
CA ALA A 11 5.81 7.61 27.67
C ALA A 11 5.60 8.81 26.74
N ILE A 12 6.62 9.14 25.96
CA ILE A 12 6.48 10.16 24.90
C ILE A 12 5.76 9.49 23.72
N ASN A 13 4.50 9.85 23.53
CA ASN A 13 3.69 9.30 22.46
C ASN A 13 3.92 10.07 21.15
N GLY A 14 4.06 9.33 20.06
CA GLY A 14 4.10 9.87 18.68
C GLY A 14 2.77 9.67 17.97
N THR A 15 2.67 10.23 16.75
CA THR A 15 1.56 10.00 15.84
C THR A 15 2.08 9.42 14.53
N PRO A 16 1.36 8.47 13.90
CA PRO A 16 1.69 8.00 12.54
C PRO A 16 1.64 9.15 11.53
N LEU A 17 2.25 8.95 10.35
CA LEU A 17 2.17 9.92 9.26
C LEU A 17 0.72 10.16 8.82
N PRO A 18 0.29 11.42 8.61
CA PRO A 18 -1.11 11.75 8.34
C PRO A 18 -1.60 11.27 6.97
N HIS A 19 -0.69 11.08 6.01
CA HIS A 19 -1.01 10.66 4.64
C HIS A 19 -0.57 9.22 4.33
N GLY A 20 -0.36 8.39 5.36
CA GLY A 20 -0.06 6.98 5.19
C GLY A 20 -1.30 6.14 4.90
N ILE A 21 -1.09 4.85 4.60
CA ILE A 21 -2.11 3.93 4.08
C ILE A 21 -3.36 3.79 4.96
N LEU A 22 -3.24 3.94 6.29
CA LEU A 22 -4.37 3.82 7.23
C LEU A 22 -5.03 5.17 7.57
N ASN A 23 -4.34 6.29 7.35
CA ASN A 23 -4.79 7.61 7.79
C ASN A 23 -5.21 8.54 6.65
N THR A 24 -5.14 8.07 5.41
CA THR A 24 -5.56 8.84 4.25
C THR A 24 -7.00 8.50 3.85
N PRO A 25 -7.81 9.48 3.38
CA PRO A 25 -9.12 9.21 2.81
C PRO A 25 -9.05 8.48 1.45
N CYS A 26 -7.86 8.29 0.91
CA CYS A 26 -7.62 7.57 -0.33
C CYS A 26 -7.80 6.06 -0.20
N THR A 27 -7.79 5.53 1.01
CA THR A 27 -7.91 4.11 1.29
C THR A 27 -9.26 3.83 1.94
N ASP A 28 -10.01 2.87 1.39
CA ASP A 28 -11.24 2.37 2.01
C ASP A 28 -10.87 1.37 3.11
N VAL A 29 -10.78 1.85 4.35
CA VAL A 29 -10.46 1.02 5.52
C VAL A 29 -11.74 0.50 6.14
N ARG A 30 -11.90 -0.83 6.14
CA ARG A 30 -13.07 -1.54 6.67
C ARG A 30 -12.69 -2.39 7.85
N ASP A 31 -13.31 -2.15 9.01
CA ASP A 31 -13.19 -3.06 10.15
C ASP A 31 -14.03 -4.31 9.88
N VAL A 32 -13.40 -5.48 9.96
CA VAL A 32 -14.03 -6.77 9.70
C VAL A 32 -13.91 -7.67 10.92
N ALA A 33 -14.98 -8.38 11.23
CA ALA A 33 -15.04 -9.38 12.30
C ALA A 33 -15.08 -10.81 11.76
N ASP A 34 -15.29 -11.00 10.46
CA ASP A 34 -15.28 -12.30 9.80
C ASP A 34 -13.85 -12.80 9.64
N GLU A 35 -13.50 -13.86 10.36
CA GLU A 35 -12.19 -14.47 10.31
C GLU A 35 -11.84 -14.99 8.90
N HIS A 36 -12.84 -15.37 8.09
CA HIS A 36 -12.59 -15.82 6.72
C HIS A 36 -12.07 -14.70 5.83
N GLU A 37 -12.56 -13.47 6.00
CA GLU A 37 -12.01 -12.30 5.27
C GLU A 37 -10.58 -11.95 5.70
N LEU A 38 -10.17 -12.36 6.90
CA LEU A 38 -8.82 -12.14 7.42
C LEU A 38 -7.82 -13.26 7.05
N LEU A 39 -8.30 -14.34 6.44
CA LEU A 39 -7.45 -15.41 5.90
C LEU A 39 -7.03 -15.14 4.45
N GLY A 40 -7.53 -14.07 3.85
CA GLY A 40 -7.34 -13.68 2.46
C GLY A 40 -8.66 -13.52 1.75
N VAL A 41 -8.68 -12.72 0.69
CA VAL A 41 -9.87 -12.44 -0.11
C VAL A 41 -9.56 -12.56 -1.60
N GLU A 42 -10.59 -12.92 -2.36
CA GLU A 42 -10.57 -12.97 -3.82
C GLU A 42 -11.70 -12.11 -4.37
N TRP A 43 -11.47 -11.48 -5.53
CA TRP A 43 -12.47 -10.72 -6.25
C TRP A 43 -12.22 -10.78 -7.76
N LEU A 44 -13.27 -10.59 -8.54
CA LEU A 44 -13.13 -10.39 -9.97
C LEU A 44 -12.66 -8.95 -10.24
N ALA A 45 -11.55 -8.81 -10.96
CA ALA A 45 -11.01 -7.50 -11.30
C ALA A 45 -12.00 -6.73 -12.18
N LEU A 46 -12.29 -5.48 -11.76
CA LEU A 46 -13.15 -4.58 -12.50
C LEU A 46 -12.30 -3.44 -13.07
N GLY A 47 -12.51 -3.14 -14.37
CA GLY A 47 -11.80 -2.07 -15.04
C GLY A 47 -10.52 -2.51 -15.77
N CYS A 48 -10.06 -3.75 -15.59
CA CYS A 48 -8.88 -4.28 -16.28
C CYS A 48 -9.19 -4.79 -17.70
N CYS A 49 -10.46 -4.90 -18.04
CA CYS A 49 -10.90 -5.18 -19.40
C CYS A 49 -11.25 -3.85 -20.09
N PRO A 50 -10.68 -3.57 -21.29
CA PRO A 50 -10.93 -2.32 -21.98
C PRO A 50 -12.40 -2.19 -22.40
N VAL A 51 -12.96 -0.99 -22.22
CA VAL A 51 -14.24 -0.64 -22.85
C VAL A 51 -13.97 -0.32 -24.31
N ARG A 52 -14.62 -1.04 -25.21
CA ARG A 52 -14.44 -0.88 -26.65
C ARG A 52 -15.59 -0.12 -27.27
N SER A 53 -15.30 0.73 -28.24
CA SER A 53 -16.32 1.39 -29.07
C SER A 53 -16.72 0.49 -30.23
N TRP A 54 -18.00 0.49 -30.57
CA TRP A 54 -18.52 -0.19 -31.73
C TRP A 54 -19.29 0.81 -32.58
N THR A 55 -18.73 1.14 -33.74
CA THR A 55 -19.18 2.28 -34.55
C THR A 55 -20.05 1.90 -35.72
N ASP A 56 -20.13 0.59 -36.05
CA ASP A 56 -20.95 0.12 -37.18
C ASP A 56 -21.97 -0.93 -36.74
N PRO A 57 -23.15 -0.51 -36.25
CA PRO A 57 -24.21 -1.41 -35.81
C PRO A 57 -24.92 -2.13 -37.00
N CYS A 58 -24.75 -1.65 -38.20
CA CYS A 58 -25.46 -2.20 -39.40
C CYS A 58 -24.52 -2.62 -40.51
N GLY A 59 -23.21 -2.75 -40.23
CA GLY A 59 -22.14 -3.13 -41.14
C GLY A 59 -22.56 -3.34 -42.61
N ASP A 60 -22.43 -2.33 -43.45
CA ASP A 60 -22.54 -2.53 -44.88
C ASP A 60 -21.35 -3.39 -45.33
N GLU A 61 -21.60 -4.66 -45.64
CA GLU A 61 -20.65 -5.52 -46.33
C GLU A 61 -20.38 -4.91 -47.71
N SER A 62 -19.54 -3.88 -47.80
CA SER A 62 -18.94 -3.48 -49.05
C SER A 62 -17.75 -4.44 -49.32
N PRO A 63 -17.86 -5.36 -50.30
CA PRO A 63 -16.75 -6.24 -50.61
C PRO A 63 -15.70 -5.44 -51.38
N GLY A 64 -14.58 -5.10 -50.72
CA GLY A 64 -13.40 -4.63 -51.40
C GLY A 64 -12.78 -3.37 -50.83
N GLU A 65 -12.00 -3.53 -49.78
CA GLU A 65 -10.71 -2.86 -49.59
C GLU A 65 -10.04 -3.49 -48.38
N GLU A 66 -9.30 -4.56 -48.62
CA GLU A 66 -8.36 -5.13 -47.65
C GLU A 66 -7.23 -4.13 -47.45
N SER A 67 -7.23 -3.40 -46.34
CA SER A 67 -6.03 -2.72 -45.83
C SER A 67 -5.08 -3.76 -45.28
N PRO A 68 -3.85 -3.91 -45.81
CA PRO A 68 -2.89 -4.87 -45.32
C PRO A 68 -2.32 -4.35 -43.97
N GLY A 69 -2.73 -4.96 -42.86
CA GLY A 69 -2.13 -4.74 -41.56
C GLY A 69 -3.03 -4.76 -40.32
N ASP A 70 -4.33 -4.98 -40.45
CA ASP A 70 -5.25 -5.07 -39.32
C ASP A 70 -5.69 -6.52 -39.11
N GLU A 71 -5.01 -7.24 -38.21
CA GLU A 71 -5.44 -8.56 -37.70
C GLU A 71 -6.62 -8.42 -36.70
N SER A 72 -7.39 -7.33 -36.75
CA SER A 72 -8.58 -7.15 -35.95
C SER A 72 -9.78 -7.79 -36.62
N GLY A 73 -10.47 -8.63 -35.87
CA GLY A 73 -11.53 -9.52 -36.27
C GLY A 73 -12.59 -8.95 -37.21
N ALA A 74 -13.32 -9.85 -37.88
CA ALA A 74 -14.33 -9.56 -38.87
C ALA A 74 -15.25 -8.39 -38.49
N PRO A 75 -15.57 -7.47 -39.45
CA PRO A 75 -16.46 -6.34 -39.20
C PRO A 75 -17.79 -6.84 -38.62
N GLY A 76 -18.20 -6.22 -37.48
CA GLY A 76 -19.44 -6.57 -36.80
C GLY A 76 -19.36 -7.52 -35.62
N THR A 77 -18.17 -8.05 -35.26
CA THR A 77 -18.02 -8.93 -34.11
C THR A 77 -17.54 -8.14 -32.86
N LYS A 78 -18.28 -8.24 -31.74
CA LYS A 78 -17.85 -7.70 -30.45
C LYS A 78 -16.92 -8.68 -29.79
N GLU A 79 -15.77 -8.20 -29.34
CA GLU A 79 -14.83 -8.97 -28.55
C GLU A 79 -15.19 -8.94 -27.05
N PHE A 80 -15.03 -10.09 -26.41
CA PHE A 80 -15.30 -10.26 -24.98
C PHE A 80 -13.98 -10.44 -24.22
N CYS A 81 -13.83 -9.69 -23.12
CA CYS A 81 -12.75 -9.88 -22.18
C CYS A 81 -13.19 -10.84 -21.08
N ARG A 82 -12.29 -11.72 -20.64
CA ARG A 82 -12.52 -12.58 -19.49
C ARG A 82 -11.95 -11.89 -18.25
N PRO A 83 -12.79 -11.52 -17.26
CA PRO A 83 -12.27 -10.93 -16.03
C PRO A 83 -11.27 -11.86 -15.34
N GLU A 84 -10.19 -11.28 -14.83
CA GLU A 84 -9.21 -11.97 -14.01
C GLU A 84 -9.66 -12.01 -12.55
N THR A 85 -9.26 -13.06 -11.83
CA THR A 85 -9.46 -13.14 -10.38
C THR A 85 -8.22 -12.60 -9.71
N GLU A 86 -8.41 -11.53 -8.94
CA GLU A 86 -7.40 -10.96 -8.06
C GLU A 86 -7.54 -11.54 -6.66
N HIS A 87 -6.45 -11.54 -5.91
CA HIS A 87 -6.45 -12.00 -4.53
C HIS A 87 -5.52 -11.14 -3.67
N ALA A 88 -5.78 -11.13 -2.36
CA ALA A 88 -4.94 -10.49 -1.36
C ALA A 88 -4.71 -11.42 -0.17
N GLU A 89 -3.44 -11.53 0.22
CA GLU A 89 -2.99 -12.36 1.31
C GLU A 89 -3.06 -11.60 2.66
N PRO A 90 -3.18 -12.32 3.79
CA PRO A 90 -3.18 -11.71 5.10
C PRO A 90 -1.81 -11.17 5.50
N ILE A 91 -1.82 -10.05 6.21
CA ILE A 91 -0.66 -9.40 6.82
C ILE A 91 -0.94 -9.28 8.32
N THR A 92 -0.25 -10.07 9.15
CA THR A 92 -0.37 -9.96 10.60
C THR A 92 0.78 -9.13 11.14
N LEU A 93 0.44 -8.02 11.79
CA LEU A 93 1.37 -7.14 12.48
C LEU A 93 1.26 -7.35 13.98
N TYR A 94 2.38 -7.29 14.66
CA TYR A 94 2.41 -7.47 16.11
C TYR A 94 3.43 -6.56 16.79
N ALA A 95 3.15 -6.25 18.05
CA ALA A 95 4.09 -5.62 18.95
C ALA A 95 4.13 -6.40 20.26
N GLY A 96 5.32 -6.56 20.83
CA GLY A 96 5.50 -7.29 22.08
C GLY A 96 6.21 -6.45 23.14
N ALA A 97 5.86 -6.71 24.40
CA ALA A 97 6.55 -6.17 25.55
C ALA A 97 7.09 -7.31 26.43
N GLU A 98 8.34 -7.22 26.82
CA GLU A 98 9.00 -8.17 27.75
C GLU A 98 9.68 -7.38 28.84
N CYS A 99 9.36 -7.67 30.10
CA CYS A 99 9.98 -7.05 31.25
C CYS A 99 9.87 -7.95 32.50
N SER A 100 10.75 -7.72 33.46
CA SER A 100 10.67 -8.40 34.77
C SER A 100 9.33 -8.13 35.46
N THR A 101 8.74 -9.17 36.07
CA THR A 101 7.48 -9.05 36.83
C THR A 101 7.56 -8.09 38.02
N ILE A 102 8.77 -7.77 38.49
CA ILE A 102 9.00 -6.79 39.55
C ILE A 102 8.86 -5.35 38.98
N GLY A 103 9.20 -5.15 37.70
CA GLY A 103 9.19 -3.85 37.06
C GLY A 103 7.85 -3.45 36.45
N TRP A 104 7.08 -4.43 35.93
CA TRP A 104 5.84 -4.17 35.20
C TRP A 104 4.70 -5.12 35.58
N SER A 105 3.52 -4.56 35.77
CA SER A 105 2.27 -5.33 35.84
C SER A 105 1.88 -5.84 34.43
N TYR A 106 0.93 -6.78 34.38
CA TYR A 106 0.36 -7.25 33.10
C TYR A 106 -0.33 -6.10 32.34
N ALA A 107 -1.05 -5.23 33.06
CA ALA A 107 -1.76 -4.10 32.47
C ALA A 107 -0.81 -3.11 31.80
N GLU A 108 0.28 -2.75 32.47
CA GLU A 108 1.31 -1.85 31.91
C GLU A 108 2.03 -2.46 30.70
N ALA A 109 2.36 -3.75 30.75
CA ALA A 109 2.98 -4.44 29.62
C ALA A 109 2.03 -4.50 28.40
N ARG A 110 0.74 -4.76 28.62
CA ARG A 110 -0.29 -4.75 27.61
C ARG A 110 -0.48 -3.37 27.00
N GLU A 111 -0.66 -2.35 27.83
CA GLU A 111 -0.82 -0.96 27.40
C GLU A 111 0.37 -0.50 26.54
N HIS A 112 1.60 -0.85 26.95
CA HIS A 112 2.79 -0.55 26.16
C HIS A 112 2.80 -1.25 24.80
N ALA A 113 2.43 -2.53 24.74
CA ALA A 113 2.36 -3.27 23.49
C ALA A 113 1.26 -2.71 22.58
N GLU A 114 0.08 -2.37 23.12
CA GLU A 114 -1.02 -1.72 22.38
C GLU A 114 -0.59 -0.36 21.81
N ALA A 115 0.05 0.47 22.61
CA ALA A 115 0.55 1.79 22.16
C ALA A 115 1.64 1.66 21.09
N THR A 116 2.53 0.68 21.24
CA THR A 116 3.58 0.39 20.25
C THR A 116 2.98 -0.09 18.93
N LEU A 117 1.99 -0.98 18.97
CA LEU A 117 1.29 -1.44 17.77
C LEU A 117 0.58 -0.26 17.10
N ALA A 118 -0.20 0.51 17.85
CA ALA A 118 -0.94 1.65 17.31
C ALA A 118 -0.06 2.70 16.63
N LEU A 119 1.16 2.93 17.13
CA LEU A 119 2.11 3.84 16.50
C LEU A 119 2.75 3.25 15.25
N GLY A 120 3.07 1.96 15.26
CA GLY A 120 3.88 1.30 14.21
C GLY A 120 3.08 0.54 13.15
N GLU A 121 1.78 0.27 13.37
CA GLU A 121 0.99 -0.60 12.49
C GLU A 121 0.90 -0.08 11.05
N GLN A 122 0.76 1.23 10.86
CA GLN A 122 0.74 1.82 9.53
C GLN A 122 2.06 1.59 8.78
N GLN A 123 3.19 1.89 9.41
CA GLN A 123 4.51 1.66 8.82
C GLN A 123 4.75 0.19 8.50
N GLY A 124 4.35 -0.71 9.40
CA GLY A 124 4.46 -2.15 9.20
C GLY A 124 3.61 -2.66 8.04
N LEU A 125 2.37 -2.14 7.92
CA LEU A 125 1.46 -2.49 6.84
C LEU A 125 1.98 -2.02 5.49
N GLU A 126 2.45 -0.77 5.41
CA GLU A 126 3.06 -0.20 4.21
C GLU A 126 4.27 -1.01 3.74
N ALA A 127 5.17 -1.37 4.65
CA ALA A 127 6.33 -2.19 4.34
C ALA A 127 5.95 -3.59 3.85
N ALA A 128 4.96 -4.23 4.48
CA ALA A 128 4.50 -5.55 4.08
C ALA A 128 3.78 -5.51 2.72
N PHE A 129 2.89 -4.54 2.50
CA PHE A 129 2.19 -4.34 1.22
C PHE A 129 3.18 -4.06 0.08
N TRP A 130 4.21 -3.24 0.33
CA TRP A 130 5.28 -2.99 -0.63
C TRP A 130 5.95 -4.29 -1.09
N ARG A 131 6.39 -5.12 -0.15
CA ARG A 131 7.06 -6.39 -0.46
C ARG A 131 6.15 -7.43 -1.10
N GLN A 132 4.90 -7.56 -0.59
CA GLN A 132 4.03 -8.67 -0.98
C GLN A 132 3.25 -8.41 -2.27
N LYS A 133 2.98 -7.14 -2.59
CA LYS A 133 2.17 -6.76 -3.75
C LYS A 133 2.94 -5.86 -4.71
N LEU A 134 3.42 -4.70 -4.27
CA LEU A 134 3.99 -3.71 -5.17
C LEU A 134 5.21 -4.22 -5.92
N THR A 135 6.23 -4.72 -5.20
CA THR A 135 7.46 -5.21 -5.85
C THR A 135 7.29 -6.50 -6.64
N ARG A 136 6.28 -7.29 -6.30
CA ARG A 136 6.01 -8.57 -6.96
C ARG A 136 5.30 -8.41 -8.28
N ASP A 137 4.29 -7.54 -8.33
CA ASP A 137 3.33 -7.49 -9.41
C ASP A 137 3.54 -6.28 -10.35
N ALA A 138 4.48 -5.38 -10.02
CA ALA A 138 4.69 -4.17 -10.80
C ALA A 138 5.44 -4.40 -12.12
N VAL A 139 4.99 -3.66 -13.13
CA VAL A 139 5.72 -3.45 -14.37
C VAL A 139 6.71 -2.30 -14.18
N ASP A 140 7.99 -2.53 -14.46
CA ASP A 140 9.03 -1.50 -14.41
C ASP A 140 8.97 -0.62 -15.67
N LEU A 141 8.75 0.66 -15.46
CA LEU A 141 8.69 1.68 -16.51
C LEU A 141 9.94 2.56 -16.53
N THR A 142 10.97 2.23 -15.76
CA THR A 142 12.22 2.97 -15.75
C THR A 142 12.90 2.84 -17.09
N PRO A 143 13.22 3.94 -17.80
CA PRO A 143 13.96 3.88 -19.05
C PRO A 143 15.32 3.23 -18.90
N ALA A 144 15.84 2.66 -20.00
CA ALA A 144 17.17 2.07 -20.03
C ALA A 144 18.31 3.11 -19.76
N GLU A 145 18.02 4.37 -19.98
CA GLU A 145 18.92 5.50 -19.74
C GLU A 145 19.09 5.81 -18.25
N GLY A 146 18.20 5.31 -17.39
CA GLY A 146 18.27 5.46 -15.93
C GLY A 146 17.05 6.13 -15.30
N PRO A 147 17.15 6.48 -14.00
CA PRO A 147 16.07 7.09 -13.23
C PRO A 147 15.57 8.40 -13.84
N LEU A 148 14.27 8.66 -13.71
CA LEU A 148 13.62 9.88 -14.18
C LEU A 148 13.62 10.96 -13.10
N SER A 149 13.38 12.23 -13.49
CA SER A 149 12.97 13.23 -12.51
C SER A 149 11.63 12.85 -11.89
N VAL A 150 11.34 13.29 -10.66
CA VAL A 150 10.05 12.96 -9.98
C VAL A 150 8.84 13.35 -10.82
N ALA A 151 8.88 14.50 -11.49
CA ALA A 151 7.78 14.97 -12.35
C ALA A 151 7.56 14.05 -13.56
N GLN A 152 8.63 13.61 -14.21
CA GLN A 152 8.54 12.64 -15.31
C GLN A 152 8.07 11.28 -14.82
N GLY A 153 8.57 10.83 -13.66
CA GLY A 153 8.13 9.57 -13.05
C GLY A 153 6.63 9.55 -12.75
N VAL A 154 6.10 10.61 -12.14
CA VAL A 154 4.66 10.74 -11.89
C VAL A 154 3.88 10.71 -13.22
N ALA A 155 4.32 11.44 -14.22
CA ALA A 155 3.64 11.46 -15.53
C ALA A 155 3.60 10.09 -16.21
N VAL A 156 4.71 9.33 -16.17
CA VAL A 156 4.78 7.97 -16.72
C VAL A 156 3.87 7.01 -15.96
N LEU A 157 3.84 7.09 -14.63
CA LEU A 157 2.97 6.25 -13.80
C LEU A 157 1.48 6.54 -14.05
N GLU A 158 1.10 7.82 -14.10
CA GLU A 158 -0.28 8.22 -14.40
C GLU A 158 -0.71 7.81 -15.81
N GLY A 159 0.21 7.87 -16.78
CA GLY A 159 -0.02 7.34 -18.14
C GLY A 159 -0.31 5.84 -18.13
N CYS A 160 0.54 5.06 -17.45
CA CYS A 160 0.35 3.62 -17.28
C CYS A 160 -1.02 3.27 -16.66
N LEU A 161 -1.39 3.97 -15.58
CA LEU A 161 -2.68 3.74 -14.94
C LEU A 161 -3.85 4.10 -15.86
N ALA A 162 -3.77 5.22 -16.56
CA ALA A 162 -4.82 5.67 -17.47
C ALA A 162 -5.05 4.69 -18.63
N GLU A 163 -3.97 4.09 -19.17
CA GLU A 163 -4.05 3.10 -20.23
C GLU A 163 -4.62 1.76 -19.75
N SER A 164 -4.30 1.35 -18.52
CA SER A 164 -4.65 0.02 -18.01
C SER A 164 -5.95 -0.03 -17.22
N TYR A 165 -6.31 1.04 -16.51
CA TYR A 165 -7.46 1.06 -15.60
C TYR A 165 -8.51 2.10 -15.98
N GLY A 166 -8.10 3.28 -16.45
CA GLY A 166 -9.02 4.36 -16.87
C GLY A 166 -9.80 5.02 -15.73
N GLY A 167 -9.48 4.73 -14.48
CA GLY A 167 -10.09 5.31 -13.27
C GLY A 167 -9.08 5.99 -12.37
N VAL A 168 -9.53 6.49 -11.24
CA VAL A 168 -8.68 7.09 -10.21
C VAL A 168 -7.99 5.99 -9.42
N GLY A 169 -6.66 6.08 -9.28
CA GLY A 169 -5.84 5.16 -8.51
C GLY A 169 -5.07 5.82 -7.38
N VAL A 170 -4.03 5.16 -6.95
CA VAL A 170 -3.21 5.56 -5.81
C VAL A 170 -1.74 5.56 -6.16
N LEU A 171 -1.10 6.71 -5.99
CA LEU A 171 0.34 6.90 -6.10
C LEU A 171 0.99 6.63 -4.73
N HIS A 172 1.91 5.67 -4.69
CA HIS A 172 2.65 5.28 -3.48
C HIS A 172 4.03 5.92 -3.50
N VAL A 173 4.29 6.75 -2.49
CA VAL A 173 5.50 7.59 -2.41
C VAL A 173 6.24 7.30 -1.11
N PRO A 174 7.52 6.91 -1.15
CA PRO A 174 8.36 6.89 0.04
C PRO A 174 8.44 8.28 0.69
N ALA A 175 8.36 8.32 2.04
CA ALA A 175 8.38 9.59 2.77
C ALA A 175 9.62 10.44 2.46
N GLY A 176 10.76 9.80 2.15
CA GLY A 176 11.99 10.50 1.75
C GLY A 176 11.89 11.24 0.41
N ALA A 177 11.02 10.80 -0.50
CA ALA A 177 10.79 11.43 -1.80
C ALA A 177 9.65 12.46 -1.79
N ALA A 178 8.82 12.45 -0.73
CA ALA A 178 7.59 13.25 -0.66
C ALA A 178 7.82 14.77 -0.81
N ALA A 179 8.93 15.29 -0.29
CA ALA A 179 9.26 16.72 -0.38
C ALA A 179 9.37 17.19 -1.85
N LEU A 180 9.78 16.32 -2.77
CA LEU A 180 9.94 16.64 -4.18
C LEU A 180 8.62 16.74 -4.94
N LEU A 181 7.53 16.14 -4.42
CA LEU A 181 6.20 16.31 -4.98
C LEU A 181 5.71 17.76 -4.85
N GLY A 182 6.09 18.44 -3.77
CA GLY A 182 5.76 19.85 -3.55
C GLY A 182 6.56 20.81 -4.45
N CYS A 183 7.73 20.41 -4.88
CA CYS A 183 8.61 21.25 -5.70
C CYS A 183 7.97 21.71 -7.02
N CYS A 184 7.20 20.84 -7.67
CA CYS A 184 6.56 21.11 -8.95
C CYS A 184 5.03 21.10 -8.86
N ASP A 185 4.49 21.19 -7.65
CA ASP A 185 3.04 21.17 -7.39
C ASP A 185 2.38 19.88 -7.92
N LEU A 186 3.11 18.77 -7.84
CA LEU A 186 2.67 17.47 -8.37
C LEU A 186 1.59 16.82 -7.51
N ALA A 187 1.53 17.16 -6.21
CA ALA A 187 0.50 16.73 -5.29
C ALA A 187 -0.03 17.91 -4.49
N ARG A 188 -1.34 17.98 -4.33
CA ARG A 188 -2.05 19.04 -3.62
C ARG A 188 -3.01 18.46 -2.61
N GLU A 189 -3.26 19.20 -1.54
CA GLU A 189 -4.31 18.85 -0.60
C GLU A 189 -5.68 19.02 -1.28
N ASN A 190 -6.44 17.93 -1.30
CA ASN A 190 -7.82 17.95 -1.73
C ASN A 190 -8.69 18.44 -0.58
N THR A 191 -9.13 19.69 -0.64
CA THR A 191 -9.92 20.33 0.43
C THR A 191 -11.26 19.64 0.71
N ALA A 192 -11.78 18.87 -0.24
CA ALA A 192 -13.03 18.13 -0.07
C ALA A 192 -12.87 16.84 0.73
N THR A 193 -11.71 16.19 0.63
CA THR A 193 -11.44 14.90 1.27
C THR A 193 -10.40 14.98 2.39
N GLY A 194 -9.56 16.02 2.41
CA GLY A 194 -8.44 16.17 3.34
C GLY A 194 -7.22 15.28 3.00
N GLY A 195 -7.25 14.60 1.85
CA GLY A 195 -6.13 13.80 1.35
C GLY A 195 -5.29 14.54 0.32
N LEU A 196 -4.16 13.93 -0.05
CA LEU A 196 -3.33 14.42 -1.15
C LEU A 196 -3.79 13.83 -2.47
N SER A 197 -3.79 14.62 -3.53
CA SER A 197 -4.09 14.16 -4.89
C SER A 197 -3.21 14.85 -5.93
N THR A 198 -2.98 14.16 -7.06
CA THR A 198 -2.35 14.72 -8.25
C THR A 198 -3.36 15.55 -9.05
N LEU A 199 -2.91 16.18 -10.14
CA LEU A 199 -3.78 16.95 -11.03
C LEU A 199 -4.82 16.09 -11.75
N THR A 200 -4.52 14.84 -12.02
CA THR A 200 -5.45 13.87 -12.64
C THR A 200 -6.46 13.31 -11.62
N GLY A 201 -6.30 13.65 -10.34
CA GLY A 201 -7.16 13.20 -9.25
C GLY A 201 -6.71 11.91 -8.58
N ASN A 202 -5.60 11.32 -8.99
CA ASN A 202 -5.06 10.15 -8.31
C ASN A 202 -4.65 10.50 -6.89
N CYS A 203 -5.01 9.64 -5.95
CA CYS A 203 -4.64 9.79 -4.56
C CYS A 203 -3.13 9.59 -4.33
N VAL A 204 -2.56 10.28 -3.34
CA VAL A 204 -1.16 10.14 -2.98
C VAL A 204 -1.04 9.64 -1.55
N ILE A 205 -0.38 8.49 -1.37
CA ILE A 205 0.00 7.93 -0.07
C ILE A 205 1.48 8.15 0.15
N ILE A 206 1.82 8.80 1.27
CA ILE A 206 3.20 9.03 1.71
C ILE A 206 3.49 8.06 2.86
N GLY A 207 4.26 7.01 2.58
CA GLY A 207 4.49 5.93 3.54
C GLY A 207 5.88 5.94 4.17
N ALA A 208 5.93 5.83 5.50
CA ALA A 208 7.17 5.59 6.23
C ALA A 208 7.70 4.17 5.95
N GLY A 209 6.79 3.19 5.82
CA GLY A 209 7.11 1.81 5.47
C GLY A 209 7.65 1.70 4.05
N TYR A 210 7.17 2.50 3.12
CA TYR A 210 7.71 2.58 1.75
C TYR A 210 9.16 3.07 1.73
N SER A 211 9.51 4.05 2.58
CA SER A 211 10.91 4.50 2.72
C SER A 211 11.81 3.43 3.32
N ALA A 212 11.30 2.60 4.21
CA ALA A 212 12.06 1.53 4.84
C ALA A 212 12.41 0.41 3.84
N GLU A 213 11.52 0.14 2.89
CA GLU A 213 11.71 -0.89 1.85
C GLU A 213 12.45 -0.36 0.62
N ASN A 214 11.95 0.71 0.00
CA ASN A 214 12.48 1.41 -1.18
C ASN A 214 13.14 0.50 -2.22
N THR A 215 12.41 -0.55 -2.60
CA THR A 215 12.83 -1.54 -3.59
C THR A 215 11.90 -1.51 -4.80
N GLY A 216 12.44 -1.78 -5.97
CA GLY A 216 11.72 -1.89 -7.23
C GLY A 216 11.16 -3.27 -7.51
N PRO A 217 10.61 -3.48 -8.71
CA PRO A 217 10.12 -4.77 -9.18
C PRO A 217 11.17 -5.87 -9.00
N GLY A 218 10.69 -7.05 -8.55
CA GLY A 218 11.57 -8.17 -8.23
C GLY A 218 12.46 -7.97 -7.01
N GLY A 219 12.23 -6.93 -6.19
CA GLY A 219 13.01 -6.63 -5.00
C GLY A 219 14.34 -5.92 -5.27
N THR A 220 14.51 -5.31 -6.44
CA THR A 220 15.71 -4.55 -6.80
C THR A 220 15.87 -3.34 -5.88
N PRO A 221 16.95 -3.20 -5.10
CA PRO A 221 17.17 -2.03 -4.26
C PRO A 221 17.25 -0.75 -5.10
N ALA A 222 16.78 0.37 -4.54
CA ALA A 222 17.00 1.67 -5.16
C ALA A 222 18.48 2.04 -5.15
N ASP A 223 18.96 2.66 -6.23
CA ASP A 223 20.31 3.22 -6.30
C ASP A 223 20.48 4.39 -5.31
N PRO A 224 21.69 4.67 -4.84
CA PRO A 224 21.94 5.85 -3.99
C PRO A 224 21.44 7.14 -4.65
N GLY A 225 20.63 7.90 -3.91
CA GLY A 225 20.05 9.15 -4.43
C GLY A 225 18.78 8.95 -5.26
N THR A 226 18.20 7.75 -5.28
CA THR A 226 16.96 7.46 -5.99
C THR A 226 15.88 6.89 -5.07
N ALA A 227 14.65 6.88 -5.56
CA ALA A 227 13.52 6.22 -4.92
C ALA A 227 12.62 5.55 -5.96
N TRP A 228 11.96 4.47 -5.56
CA TRP A 228 10.92 3.85 -6.33
C TRP A 228 9.57 4.49 -6.02
N LEU A 229 8.84 4.87 -7.06
CA LEU A 229 7.43 5.26 -6.99
C LEU A 229 6.59 4.15 -7.62
N TYR A 230 5.39 3.94 -7.06
CA TYR A 230 4.43 2.98 -7.60
C TYR A 230 3.08 3.64 -7.81
N ILE A 231 2.30 3.12 -8.75
CA ILE A 231 0.91 3.46 -8.91
C ILE A 231 0.06 2.18 -9.00
N THR A 232 -1.11 2.21 -8.37
CA THR A 232 -2.06 1.10 -8.37
C THR A 232 -3.47 1.62 -8.68
N GLY A 233 -4.40 0.71 -8.93
CA GLY A 233 -5.82 1.01 -8.82
C GLY A 233 -6.22 1.41 -7.38
N PRO A 234 -7.52 1.55 -7.09
CA PRO A 234 -8.00 1.91 -5.76
C PRO A 234 -7.62 0.86 -4.71
N LEU A 235 -7.44 1.30 -3.45
CA LEU A 235 -7.07 0.45 -2.32
C LEU A 235 -8.25 0.19 -1.40
N VAL A 236 -8.39 -1.06 -0.98
CA VAL A 236 -9.28 -1.48 0.10
C VAL A 236 -8.46 -2.20 1.16
N VAL A 237 -8.56 -1.76 2.40
CA VAL A 237 -7.91 -2.40 3.55
C VAL A 237 -8.97 -2.99 4.46
N ARG A 238 -8.93 -4.31 4.66
CA ARG A 238 -9.70 -4.99 5.68
C ARG A 238 -8.85 -5.08 6.93
N ARG A 239 -9.39 -4.61 8.06
CA ARG A 239 -8.71 -4.54 9.35
C ARG A 239 -9.42 -5.39 10.38
N GLY A 240 -8.73 -6.38 10.92
CA GLY A 240 -9.22 -7.21 11.99
C GLY A 240 -9.18 -6.53 13.37
N PRO A 241 -9.82 -7.12 14.38
CA PRO A 241 -9.68 -6.68 15.76
C PRO A 241 -8.24 -6.88 16.24
N SER A 242 -7.81 -6.09 17.22
CA SER A 242 -6.56 -6.36 17.92
C SER A 242 -6.75 -7.47 18.94
N VAL A 243 -5.79 -8.39 19.02
CA VAL A 243 -5.80 -9.55 19.91
C VAL A 243 -4.60 -9.45 20.84
N THR A 244 -4.83 -9.62 22.15
CA THR A 244 -3.76 -9.66 23.15
C THR A 244 -3.43 -11.10 23.53
N ILE A 245 -2.16 -11.46 23.50
CA ILE A 245 -1.66 -12.81 23.81
C ILE A 245 -0.58 -12.74 24.89
N PRO A 246 -0.75 -13.44 26.01
CA PRO A 246 -1.97 -14.12 26.45
C PRO A 246 -3.06 -13.13 26.88
N ASP A 247 -4.31 -13.57 26.88
CA ASP A 247 -5.50 -12.78 27.26
C ASP A 247 -5.58 -12.46 28.77
N ARG A 248 -4.73 -13.11 29.59
CA ARG A 248 -4.75 -13.02 31.04
C ARG A 248 -3.35 -13.06 31.67
N PRO A 249 -3.20 -12.55 32.93
CA PRO A 249 -1.88 -12.35 33.56
C PRO A 249 -1.07 -13.62 33.81
N GLY A 250 -1.72 -14.71 34.20
CA GLY A 250 -1.04 -15.94 34.64
C GLY A 250 -0.09 -16.51 33.58
N PRO A 251 -0.60 -16.80 32.34
CA PRO A 251 0.25 -17.35 31.27
C PRO A 251 1.30 -16.39 30.73
N SER A 252 1.24 -15.10 31.09
CA SER A 252 2.21 -14.10 30.62
C SER A 252 3.58 -14.22 31.28
N VAL A 253 3.70 -14.95 32.37
CA VAL A 253 4.95 -15.04 33.14
C VAL A 253 5.73 -16.29 32.75
N ASN A 254 6.97 -16.09 32.31
CA ASN A 254 7.94 -17.15 32.14
C ASN A 254 8.61 -17.43 33.49
N ILE A 255 8.27 -18.58 34.11
CA ILE A 255 8.76 -18.95 35.43
C ILE A 255 10.25 -19.25 35.53
N ARG A 256 10.93 -19.41 34.38
CA ARG A 256 12.38 -19.71 34.36
C ARG A 256 13.24 -18.49 34.64
N ASN A 257 12.82 -17.34 34.10
CA ASN A 257 13.55 -16.07 34.22
C ASN A 257 12.75 -14.96 34.92
N ASN A 258 11.53 -15.27 35.36
CA ASN A 258 10.60 -14.35 36.00
C ASN A 258 10.29 -13.10 35.15
N ASP A 259 10.30 -13.25 33.81
CA ASP A 259 9.91 -12.20 32.89
C ASP A 259 8.47 -12.37 32.47
N ARG A 260 7.80 -11.23 32.26
CA ARG A 260 6.46 -11.10 31.70
C ARG A 260 6.57 -10.80 30.23
N ARG A 261 5.79 -11.50 29.40
CA ARG A 261 5.67 -11.28 27.96
C ARG A 261 4.21 -11.05 27.59
N VAL A 262 3.95 -9.99 26.88
CA VAL A 262 2.64 -9.67 26.31
C VAL A 262 2.83 -9.30 24.86
N LEU A 263 2.05 -9.90 23.98
CA LEU A 263 1.99 -9.64 22.55
C LEU A 263 0.62 -9.05 22.22
N VAL A 264 0.59 -8.05 21.37
CA VAL A 264 -0.65 -7.55 20.74
C VAL A 264 -0.47 -7.64 19.25
N GLU A 265 -1.43 -8.24 18.56
CA GLU A 265 -1.40 -8.42 17.11
C GLU A 265 -2.70 -8.00 16.46
N ARG A 266 -2.62 -7.69 15.15
CA ARG A 266 -3.75 -7.37 14.30
C ARG A 266 -3.47 -7.84 12.88
N THR A 267 -4.49 -8.44 12.25
CA THR A 267 -4.41 -8.91 10.87
C THR A 267 -5.09 -7.92 9.93
N TYR A 268 -4.47 -7.73 8.78
CA TYR A 268 -4.93 -6.89 7.68
C TYR A 268 -4.95 -7.68 6.39
N VAL A 269 -5.83 -7.30 5.47
CA VAL A 269 -5.79 -7.74 4.08
C VAL A 269 -5.91 -6.50 3.19
N VAL A 270 -4.91 -6.26 2.34
CA VAL A 270 -4.85 -5.08 1.46
C VAL A 270 -5.04 -5.52 0.02
N GLY A 271 -6.14 -5.08 -0.58
CA GLY A 271 -6.48 -5.36 -1.97
C GLY A 271 -6.38 -4.11 -2.85
N THR A 272 -5.94 -4.31 -4.07
CA THR A 272 -5.98 -3.35 -5.18
C THR A 272 -6.36 -4.10 -6.45
N THR A 273 -6.78 -3.40 -7.49
CA THR A 273 -7.22 -4.03 -8.74
C THR A 273 -6.39 -3.55 -9.92
N CYS A 274 -6.34 -4.39 -10.95
CA CYS A 274 -5.66 -4.14 -12.22
C CYS A 274 -4.14 -4.00 -12.09
N THR A 275 -3.57 -3.11 -12.87
CA THR A 275 -2.13 -2.98 -13.06
C THR A 275 -1.45 -2.32 -11.88
N VAL A 276 -0.23 -2.78 -11.57
CA VAL A 276 0.73 -2.10 -10.71
C VAL A 276 1.89 -1.65 -11.60
N CYS A 277 2.20 -0.36 -11.61
CA CYS A 277 3.34 0.18 -12.36
C CYS A 277 4.35 0.78 -11.39
N ALA A 278 5.62 0.69 -11.73
CA ALA A 278 6.73 1.21 -10.96
C ALA A 278 7.69 2.02 -11.83
N VAL A 279 8.34 3.01 -11.22
CA VAL A 279 9.42 3.77 -11.86
C VAL A 279 10.42 4.21 -10.82
N GLN A 280 11.70 4.20 -11.17
CA GLN A 280 12.76 4.76 -10.35
C GLN A 280 12.94 6.25 -10.67
N VAL A 281 13.02 7.08 -9.62
CA VAL A 281 13.17 8.53 -9.75
C VAL A 281 14.35 9.04 -8.96
N GLU A 282 14.96 10.13 -9.41
CA GLU A 282 16.02 10.86 -8.71
C GLU A 282 15.43 11.66 -7.55
N VAL A 283 15.96 11.47 -6.33
CA VAL A 283 15.54 12.20 -5.12
C VAL A 283 16.64 13.13 -4.57
N CYS A 284 17.87 12.95 -5.04
CA CYS A 284 19.00 13.82 -4.73
C CYS A 284 19.92 13.87 -5.94
N PRO A 285 20.12 15.04 -6.56
CA PRO A 285 21.06 15.20 -7.67
C PRO A 285 22.52 15.08 -7.22
#